data_4b437953de4bb10a8101bcc89c0e8a7f
#
_entry.id   4b437953de4bb10a8101bcc89c0e8a7f
#
_cell.length_a   1.000
_cell.length_b   1.000
_cell.length_c   1.000
_cell.angle_alpha   90.00
_cell.angle_beta   90.00
_cell.angle_gamma   90.00
#
_symmetry.space_group_name_H-M   'P 1'
#
loop_
_entity.id
_entity.type
_entity.pdbx_description
1 polymer ?
#
loop_
_entity_poly.entity_id
_entity_poly.type
_entity_poly.pdbx_seq_one_letter_code
_entity_poly.pdbx_strand_id
1 'polypeptide(L)'
;MSETAPRRYRIWFQGATDRVAHNAYISRLEPFMRRVVSPEFDFSFNTVTPPATTTHAITEFRMARAFIRNAVRAEHEGYDVMAITHFQDAGLAEAKSAVDMPVLGLGETTLMHACTLGRKLGLVTINPVFIPWHEDQVIRYGIAQRVVGVRAVNGKVSDFMDAFERADAFEALREKFVREVNILLDAGADVIVPAGGLPMLLFGGEFAAQIGGAPILNGLAVIAKAAEAAVRLKELTGIAVSRRSNYARPPEKSLTEFIEQG
;
A
#
# COMPACT_ATOMS: atom_id res chain seq x y z
N MET A 1 38.03 -17.34 12.51
CA MET A 1 36.72 -16.75 12.80
C MET A 1 35.88 -17.06 11.58
N SER A 2 34.85 -17.93 11.71
CA SER A 2 33.93 -18.24 10.61
C SER A 2 33.06 -17.00 10.35
N GLU A 3 33.23 -16.36 9.21
CA GLU A 3 32.30 -15.34 8.74
C GLU A 3 30.95 -16.02 8.55
N THR A 4 30.03 -15.81 9.48
CA THR A 4 28.64 -16.21 9.29
C THR A 4 28.09 -15.38 8.14
N ALA A 5 27.52 -16.05 7.13
CA ALA A 5 26.87 -15.38 6.01
C ALA A 5 25.89 -14.31 6.54
N PRO A 6 25.85 -13.12 5.94
CA PRO A 6 24.98 -12.06 6.42
C PRO A 6 23.52 -12.52 6.43
N ARG A 7 22.79 -12.19 7.50
CA ARG A 7 21.38 -12.52 7.66
C ARG A 7 20.59 -11.92 6.49
N ARG A 8 19.75 -12.72 5.84
CA ARG A 8 18.77 -12.26 4.86
C ARG A 8 17.42 -12.06 5.55
N TYR A 9 16.72 -10.99 5.19
CA TYR A 9 15.40 -10.65 5.71
C TYR A 9 14.34 -10.99 4.68
N ARG A 10 13.10 -11.20 5.14
CA ARG A 10 12.00 -11.62 4.28
C ARG A 10 10.80 -10.67 4.42
N ILE A 11 10.39 -10.06 3.30
CA ILE A 11 9.22 -9.17 3.23
C ILE A 11 8.04 -9.93 2.60
N TRP A 12 6.90 -9.95 3.28
CA TRP A 12 5.64 -10.40 2.74
C TRP A 12 4.87 -9.21 2.17
N PHE A 13 4.81 -9.06 0.84
CA PHE A 13 3.91 -8.10 0.21
C PHE A 13 2.54 -8.73 0.03
N GLN A 14 1.50 -8.12 0.64
CA GLN A 14 0.13 -8.59 0.61
C GLN A 14 -0.72 -7.70 -0.29
N GLY A 15 -1.13 -8.23 -1.42
CA GLY A 15 -2.08 -7.59 -2.34
C GLY A 15 -3.47 -8.21 -2.28
N ALA A 16 -4.41 -7.56 -2.95
CA ALA A 16 -5.78 -8.04 -3.17
C ALA A 16 -6.01 -8.52 -4.62
N THR A 17 -5.03 -8.30 -5.50
CA THR A 17 -5.12 -8.48 -6.95
C THR A 17 -5.07 -9.95 -7.36
N ASP A 18 -5.92 -10.32 -8.31
CA ASP A 18 -5.79 -11.58 -9.04
C ASP A 18 -4.55 -11.54 -9.95
N ARG A 19 -3.63 -12.48 -9.78
CA ARG A 19 -2.38 -12.52 -10.57
C ARG A 19 -2.64 -12.75 -12.06
N VAL A 20 -3.69 -13.48 -12.43
CA VAL A 20 -4.03 -13.76 -13.82
C VAL A 20 -4.72 -12.57 -14.46
N ALA A 21 -5.80 -12.07 -13.83
CA ALA A 21 -6.57 -10.94 -14.34
C ALA A 21 -5.77 -9.61 -14.37
N HIS A 22 -4.73 -9.48 -13.53
CA HIS A 22 -3.90 -8.27 -13.43
C HIS A 22 -2.44 -8.52 -13.85
N ASN A 23 -2.22 -9.47 -14.75
CA ASN A 23 -0.87 -9.84 -15.17
C ASN A 23 -0.06 -8.65 -15.75
N ALA A 24 -0.71 -7.75 -16.49
CA ALA A 24 -0.07 -6.54 -17.02
C ALA A 24 0.51 -5.65 -15.90
N TYR A 25 -0.19 -5.52 -14.79
CA TYR A 25 0.30 -4.82 -13.61
C TYR A 25 1.43 -5.59 -12.90
N ILE A 26 1.23 -6.88 -12.64
CA ILE A 26 2.19 -7.72 -11.90
C ILE A 26 3.53 -7.82 -12.63
N SER A 27 3.52 -7.96 -13.95
CA SER A 27 4.73 -8.02 -14.78
C SER A 27 5.56 -6.74 -14.76
N ARG A 28 4.96 -5.60 -14.43
CA ARG A 28 5.64 -4.33 -14.20
C ARG A 28 6.04 -4.12 -12.74
N LEU A 29 5.18 -4.55 -11.82
CA LEU A 29 5.39 -4.41 -10.38
C LEU A 29 6.61 -5.20 -9.89
N GLU A 30 6.76 -6.46 -10.29
CA GLU A 30 7.87 -7.30 -9.80
C GLU A 30 9.25 -6.75 -10.17
N PRO A 31 9.55 -6.36 -11.44
CA PRO A 31 10.82 -5.72 -11.76
C PRO A 31 11.03 -4.38 -11.06
N PHE A 32 9.96 -3.59 -10.88
CA PHE A 32 10.04 -2.35 -10.14
C PHE A 32 10.47 -2.60 -8.69
N MET A 33 9.82 -3.52 -8.00
CA MET A 33 10.15 -3.85 -6.62
C MET A 33 11.54 -4.45 -6.46
N ARG A 34 12.02 -5.25 -7.44
CA ARG A 34 13.41 -5.76 -7.45
C ARG A 34 14.46 -4.65 -7.53
N ARG A 35 14.15 -3.51 -8.14
CA ARG A 35 15.04 -2.34 -8.17
C ARG A 35 14.99 -1.52 -6.87
N VAL A 36 13.84 -1.54 -6.19
CA VAL A 36 13.59 -0.74 -5.00
C VAL A 36 14.06 -1.46 -3.74
N VAL A 37 13.75 -2.75 -3.57
CA VAL A 37 14.10 -3.53 -2.40
C VAL A 37 15.61 -3.76 -2.33
N SER A 38 16.19 -3.53 -1.16
CA SER A 38 17.64 -3.69 -0.94
C SER A 38 18.06 -5.17 -1.03
N PRO A 39 19.30 -5.46 -1.50
CA PRO A 39 19.74 -6.82 -1.80
C PRO A 39 19.71 -7.80 -0.62
N GLU A 40 19.79 -7.32 0.60
CA GLU A 40 19.72 -8.14 1.82
C GLU A 40 18.29 -8.56 2.18
N PHE A 41 17.26 -8.08 1.43
CA PHE A 41 15.87 -8.44 1.62
C PHE A 41 15.36 -9.30 0.47
N ASP A 42 14.86 -10.48 0.80
CA ASP A 42 14.04 -11.29 -0.10
C ASP A 42 12.57 -10.90 0.07
N PHE A 43 11.77 -11.03 -0.97
CA PHE A 43 10.34 -10.73 -0.87
C PHE A 43 9.47 -11.71 -1.66
N SER A 44 8.22 -11.83 -1.24
CA SER A 44 7.17 -12.54 -1.96
C SER A 44 5.94 -11.65 -2.15
N PHE A 45 5.25 -11.83 -3.28
CA PHE A 45 3.92 -11.26 -3.50
C PHE A 45 2.85 -12.30 -3.21
N ASN A 46 1.95 -11.97 -2.31
CA ASN A 46 0.86 -12.82 -1.88
C ASN A 46 -0.47 -12.13 -2.14
N THR A 47 -1.48 -12.89 -2.50
CA THR A 47 -2.82 -12.39 -2.80
C THR A 47 -3.86 -13.05 -1.91
N VAL A 48 -5.11 -12.65 -2.05
CA VAL A 48 -6.25 -13.30 -1.37
C VAL A 48 -6.89 -14.34 -2.27
N THR A 49 -7.47 -15.38 -1.68
CA THR A 49 -8.21 -16.41 -2.40
C THR A 49 -9.62 -16.54 -1.78
N PRO A 50 -10.70 -16.44 -2.58
CA PRO A 50 -10.71 -15.99 -3.97
C PRO A 50 -10.33 -14.51 -4.10
N PRO A 51 -9.82 -14.06 -5.27
CA PRO A 51 -9.44 -12.66 -5.47
C PRO A 51 -10.64 -11.70 -5.40
N ALA A 52 -10.36 -10.42 -5.14
CA ALA A 52 -11.39 -9.38 -5.16
C ALA A 52 -11.66 -8.94 -6.61
N THR A 53 -12.87 -9.18 -7.09
CA THR A 53 -13.30 -8.83 -8.46
C THR A 53 -14.20 -7.59 -8.51
N THR A 54 -14.68 -7.12 -7.35
CA THR A 54 -15.59 -5.99 -7.24
C THR A 54 -15.19 -5.10 -6.07
N THR A 55 -15.58 -3.82 -6.14
CA THR A 55 -15.28 -2.80 -5.14
C THR A 55 -16.53 -2.48 -4.34
N HIS A 56 -16.68 -3.09 -3.18
CA HIS A 56 -17.79 -2.89 -2.24
C HIS A 56 -17.29 -3.04 -0.80
N ALA A 57 -17.99 -2.43 0.16
CA ALA A 57 -17.64 -2.52 1.57
C ALA A 57 -17.52 -3.97 2.09
N ILE A 58 -18.40 -4.87 1.63
CA ILE A 58 -18.32 -6.30 1.98
C ILE A 58 -17.07 -6.98 1.40
N THR A 59 -16.62 -6.55 0.22
CA THR A 59 -15.38 -7.07 -0.39
C THR A 59 -14.16 -6.59 0.40
N GLU A 60 -14.13 -5.32 0.82
CA GLU A 60 -13.08 -4.78 1.69
C GLU A 60 -13.02 -5.53 3.04
N PHE A 61 -14.17 -5.80 3.65
CA PHE A 61 -14.23 -6.56 4.90
C PHE A 61 -13.68 -7.99 4.73
N ARG A 62 -14.03 -8.66 3.62
CA ARG A 62 -13.50 -9.98 3.28
C ARG A 62 -11.98 -9.95 3.08
N MET A 63 -11.46 -8.91 2.39
CA MET A 63 -10.02 -8.73 2.21
C MET A 63 -9.31 -8.46 3.54
N ALA A 64 -9.87 -7.61 4.38
CA ALA A 64 -9.34 -7.36 5.72
C ALA A 64 -9.14 -8.65 6.50
N ARG A 65 -10.16 -9.52 6.50
CA ARG A 65 -10.09 -10.82 7.15
C ARG A 65 -8.96 -11.71 6.58
N ALA A 66 -8.83 -11.76 5.26
CA ALA A 66 -7.78 -12.53 4.61
C ALA A 66 -6.38 -11.97 4.93
N PHE A 67 -6.23 -10.64 4.98
CA PHE A 67 -4.95 -10.00 5.31
C PHE A 67 -4.52 -10.29 6.75
N ILE A 68 -5.45 -10.28 7.71
CA ILE A 68 -5.16 -10.63 9.10
C ILE A 68 -4.69 -12.10 9.21
N ARG A 69 -5.38 -13.03 8.54
CA ARG A 69 -4.97 -14.45 8.50
C ARG A 69 -3.59 -14.62 7.87
N ASN A 70 -3.33 -13.90 6.78
CA ASN A 70 -2.04 -13.93 6.11
C ASN A 70 -0.94 -13.28 6.95
N ALA A 71 -1.23 -12.30 7.80
CA ALA A 71 -0.26 -11.75 8.73
C ALA A 71 0.19 -12.81 9.75
N VAL A 72 -0.75 -13.54 10.35
CA VAL A 72 -0.45 -14.65 11.27
C VAL A 72 0.35 -15.73 10.54
N ARG A 73 -0.04 -16.09 9.32
CA ARG A 73 0.68 -17.06 8.50
C ARG A 73 2.10 -16.59 8.17
N ALA A 74 2.28 -15.32 7.76
CA ALA A 74 3.60 -14.77 7.43
C ALA A 74 4.54 -14.81 8.63
N GLU A 75 4.05 -14.48 9.84
CA GLU A 75 4.83 -14.60 11.07
C GLU A 75 5.25 -16.05 11.35
N HIS A 76 4.33 -17.01 11.22
CA HIS A 76 4.63 -18.44 11.38
C HIS A 76 5.63 -18.98 10.35
N GLU A 77 5.59 -18.46 9.12
CA GLU A 77 6.53 -18.82 8.06
C GLU A 77 7.89 -18.11 8.20
N GLY A 78 8.08 -17.29 9.24
CA GLY A 78 9.34 -16.62 9.56
C GLY A 78 9.64 -15.41 8.68
N TYR A 79 8.62 -14.69 8.20
CA TYR A 79 8.82 -13.38 7.59
C TYR A 79 9.14 -12.33 8.66
N ASP A 80 9.99 -11.37 8.30
CA ASP A 80 10.42 -10.32 9.22
C ASP A 80 9.48 -9.11 9.25
N VAL A 81 8.71 -8.91 8.18
CA VAL A 81 7.74 -7.82 8.02
C VAL A 81 6.65 -8.17 7.00
N MET A 82 5.44 -7.68 7.23
CA MET A 82 4.36 -7.70 6.25
C MET A 82 4.04 -6.26 5.79
N ALA A 83 3.90 -6.08 4.48
CA ALA A 83 3.48 -4.83 3.85
C ALA A 83 2.19 -5.07 3.06
N ILE A 84 1.07 -4.51 3.54
CA ILE A 84 -0.23 -4.57 2.86
C ILE A 84 -0.20 -3.54 1.73
N THR A 85 -0.17 -4.01 0.47
CA THR A 85 -0.10 -3.16 -0.73
C THR A 85 -1.48 -2.76 -1.27
N HIS A 86 -2.49 -2.78 -0.41
CA HIS A 86 -3.84 -2.29 -0.66
C HIS A 86 -4.01 -0.92 0.00
N PHE A 87 -4.27 0.12 -0.80
CA PHE A 87 -4.16 1.51 -0.33
C PHE A 87 -5.16 1.87 0.77
N GLN A 88 -6.32 1.22 0.83
CA GLN A 88 -7.33 1.43 1.87
C GLN A 88 -6.92 0.90 3.24
N ASP A 89 -5.84 0.11 3.31
CA ASP A 89 -5.29 -0.47 4.55
C ASP A 89 -6.32 -1.33 5.31
N ALA A 90 -7.11 -2.10 4.58
CA ALA A 90 -8.14 -2.97 5.15
C ALA A 90 -7.54 -3.96 6.15
N GLY A 91 -8.04 -3.98 7.39
CA GLY A 91 -7.56 -4.89 8.44
C GLY A 91 -6.17 -4.58 9.00
N LEU A 92 -5.58 -3.41 8.70
CA LEU A 92 -4.22 -3.06 9.14
C LEU A 92 -4.08 -3.02 10.67
N ALA A 93 -5.04 -2.42 11.38
CA ALA A 93 -4.98 -2.29 12.83
C ALA A 93 -5.10 -3.67 13.51
N GLU A 94 -6.00 -4.50 13.01
CA GLU A 94 -6.22 -5.86 13.48
C GLU A 94 -5.01 -6.75 13.19
N ALA A 95 -4.43 -6.66 11.99
CA ALA A 95 -3.21 -7.38 11.64
C ALA A 95 -2.04 -6.97 12.57
N LYS A 96 -1.86 -5.66 12.84
CA LYS A 96 -0.87 -5.16 13.82
C LYS A 96 -1.11 -5.72 15.22
N SER A 97 -2.36 -5.93 15.63
CA SER A 97 -2.66 -6.51 16.94
C SER A 97 -2.39 -8.01 17.01
N ALA A 98 -2.54 -8.72 15.89
CA ALA A 98 -2.49 -10.18 15.83
C ALA A 98 -1.07 -10.77 15.85
N VAL A 99 -0.04 -10.00 15.42
CA VAL A 99 1.34 -10.49 15.26
C VAL A 99 2.37 -9.59 15.95
N ASP A 100 3.58 -10.11 16.18
CA ASP A 100 4.71 -9.38 16.77
C ASP A 100 5.72 -8.90 15.70
N MET A 101 5.57 -9.34 14.45
CA MET A 101 6.32 -8.73 13.35
C MET A 101 5.71 -7.37 12.97
N PRO A 102 6.51 -6.42 12.43
CA PRO A 102 5.96 -5.18 11.87
C PRO A 102 4.95 -5.46 10.75
N VAL A 103 3.81 -4.75 10.78
CA VAL A 103 2.84 -4.73 9.67
C VAL A 103 2.63 -3.30 9.23
N LEU A 104 2.79 -3.04 7.93
CA LEU A 104 2.67 -1.72 7.33
C LEU A 104 1.53 -1.69 6.31
N GLY A 105 0.85 -0.56 6.21
CA GLY A 105 -0.18 -0.30 5.21
C GLY A 105 0.31 0.66 4.14
N LEU A 106 -0.07 0.44 2.87
CA LEU A 106 0.34 1.29 1.75
C LEU A 106 -0.19 2.71 1.91
N GLY A 107 -1.46 2.86 2.33
CA GLY A 107 -2.07 4.16 2.54
C GLY A 107 -1.45 4.90 3.70
N GLU A 108 -1.40 4.28 4.90
CA GLU A 108 -0.78 4.86 6.10
C GLU A 108 0.65 5.34 5.81
N THR A 109 1.48 4.44 5.29
CA THR A 109 2.91 4.71 5.07
C THR A 109 3.13 5.81 4.02
N THR A 110 2.39 5.75 2.90
CA THR A 110 2.49 6.76 1.84
C THR A 110 2.04 8.14 2.31
N LEU A 111 0.91 8.22 3.00
CA LEU A 111 0.33 9.48 3.46
C LEU A 111 1.20 10.13 4.54
N MET A 112 1.74 9.34 5.48
CA MET A 112 2.68 9.86 6.48
C MET A 112 3.98 10.35 5.84
N HIS A 113 4.52 9.62 4.86
CA HIS A 113 5.72 10.07 4.14
C HIS A 113 5.43 11.33 3.29
N ALA A 114 4.29 11.41 2.61
CA ALA A 114 3.88 12.60 1.86
C ALA A 114 3.90 13.86 2.72
N CYS A 115 3.51 13.74 4.00
CA CYS A 115 3.57 14.83 4.96
C CYS A 115 4.97 15.35 5.27
N THR A 116 6.02 14.61 4.94
CA THR A 116 7.43 15.06 5.09
C THR A 116 7.94 15.80 3.86
N LEU A 117 7.28 15.64 2.71
CA LEU A 117 7.69 16.22 1.42
C LEU A 117 7.04 17.58 1.17
N GLY A 118 5.83 17.80 1.67
CA GLY A 118 5.12 19.05 1.47
C GLY A 118 4.07 19.30 2.55
N ARG A 119 3.44 20.46 2.48
CA ARG A 119 2.46 20.92 3.46
C ARG A 119 1.03 20.45 3.13
N LYS A 120 0.68 20.40 1.85
CA LYS A 120 -0.67 20.13 1.36
C LYS A 120 -0.66 19.01 0.35
N LEU A 121 -1.50 18.02 0.56
CA LEU A 121 -1.58 16.80 -0.23
C LEU A 121 -2.82 16.81 -1.12
N GLY A 122 -2.65 16.42 -2.38
CA GLY A 122 -3.75 16.08 -3.28
C GLY A 122 -3.76 14.59 -3.58
N LEU A 123 -4.90 13.92 -3.44
CA LEU A 123 -5.05 12.50 -3.73
C LEU A 123 -5.79 12.29 -5.05
N VAL A 124 -5.26 11.42 -5.93
CA VAL A 124 -5.94 11.05 -7.18
C VAL A 124 -6.13 9.55 -7.24
N THR A 125 -7.39 9.11 -7.19
CA THR A 125 -7.78 7.69 -7.21
C THR A 125 -8.35 7.24 -8.56
N ILE A 126 -8.67 5.96 -8.69
CA ILE A 126 -9.12 5.30 -9.92
C ILE A 126 -10.52 5.78 -10.32
N ASN A 127 -11.49 5.68 -9.41
CA ASN A 127 -12.87 6.07 -9.67
C ASN A 127 -13.54 6.70 -8.45
N PRO A 128 -14.69 7.38 -8.61
CA PRO A 128 -15.34 8.13 -7.53
C PRO A 128 -15.79 7.29 -6.32
N VAL A 129 -15.98 5.98 -6.46
CA VAL A 129 -16.39 5.11 -5.34
C VAL A 129 -15.36 5.10 -4.22
N PHE A 130 -14.08 5.35 -4.54
CA PHE A 130 -13.01 5.41 -3.55
C PHE A 130 -12.88 6.76 -2.83
N ILE A 131 -13.51 7.83 -3.33
CA ILE A 131 -13.37 9.17 -2.74
C ILE A 131 -13.76 9.16 -1.26
N PRO A 132 -15.00 8.75 -0.87
CA PRO A 132 -15.38 8.76 0.54
C PRO A 132 -14.50 7.85 1.39
N TRP A 133 -14.01 6.74 0.87
CA TRP A 133 -13.13 5.84 1.61
C TRP A 133 -11.76 6.47 1.90
N HIS A 134 -11.23 7.25 0.97
CA HIS A 134 -9.97 7.98 1.21
C HIS A 134 -10.18 9.22 2.11
N GLU A 135 -11.34 9.87 2.05
CA GLU A 135 -11.71 10.93 2.99
C GLU A 135 -11.80 10.39 4.43
N ASP A 136 -12.44 9.25 4.65
CA ASP A 136 -12.46 8.56 5.94
C ASP A 136 -11.05 8.12 6.38
N GLN A 137 -10.23 7.66 5.44
CA GLN A 137 -8.86 7.22 5.70
C GLN A 137 -7.98 8.36 6.20
N VAL A 138 -8.03 9.53 5.58
CA VAL A 138 -7.24 10.70 6.01
C VAL A 138 -7.70 11.26 7.35
N ILE A 139 -9.01 11.14 7.66
CA ILE A 139 -9.56 11.46 8.99
C ILE A 139 -9.02 10.47 10.03
N ARG A 140 -9.08 9.18 9.76
CA ARG A 140 -8.57 8.11 10.64
C ARG A 140 -7.10 8.29 10.97
N TYR A 141 -6.30 8.79 10.02
CA TYR A 141 -4.86 9.05 10.20
C TYR A 141 -4.55 10.43 10.79
N GLY A 142 -5.56 11.25 11.07
CA GLY A 142 -5.38 12.58 11.68
C GLY A 142 -4.72 13.61 10.76
N ILE A 143 -4.78 13.44 9.45
CA ILE A 143 -4.14 14.31 8.44
C ILE A 143 -5.14 15.04 7.53
N ALA A 144 -6.44 15.00 7.84
CA ALA A 144 -7.48 15.60 7.01
C ALA A 144 -7.21 17.09 6.70
N GLN A 145 -6.66 17.84 7.65
CA GLN A 145 -6.32 19.27 7.48
C GLN A 145 -5.15 19.49 6.48
N ARG A 146 -4.40 18.45 6.15
CA ARG A 146 -3.31 18.52 5.18
C ARG A 146 -3.75 18.14 3.77
N VAL A 147 -4.91 17.52 3.60
CA VAL A 147 -5.44 17.09 2.31
C VAL A 147 -6.36 18.15 1.74
N VAL A 148 -6.03 18.70 0.56
CA VAL A 148 -6.84 19.72 -0.12
C VAL A 148 -8.02 19.12 -0.89
N GLY A 149 -7.95 17.84 -1.20
CA GLY A 149 -9.03 17.11 -1.86
C GLY A 149 -8.63 15.72 -2.31
N VAL A 150 -9.65 14.91 -2.57
CA VAL A 150 -9.55 13.60 -3.19
C VAL A 150 -10.30 13.65 -4.52
N ARG A 151 -9.64 13.29 -5.60
CA ARG A 151 -10.22 13.30 -6.96
C ARG A 151 -10.06 11.95 -7.63
N ALA A 152 -10.80 11.70 -8.71
CA ALA A 152 -10.77 10.43 -9.41
C ALA A 152 -10.61 10.63 -10.92
N VAL A 153 -9.81 9.79 -11.57
CA VAL A 153 -9.66 9.80 -13.04
C VAL A 153 -10.88 9.25 -13.78
N ASN A 154 -11.91 8.81 -13.07
CA ASN A 154 -13.10 8.16 -13.64
C ASN A 154 -12.74 6.97 -14.55
N GLY A 155 -11.74 6.19 -14.14
CA GLY A 155 -11.29 5.00 -14.83
C GLY A 155 -11.86 3.71 -14.22
N LYS A 156 -11.75 2.64 -14.98
CA LYS A 156 -11.96 1.26 -14.52
C LYS A 156 -10.60 0.59 -14.32
N VAL A 157 -10.55 -0.49 -13.56
CA VAL A 157 -9.33 -1.30 -13.41
C VAL A 157 -8.81 -1.79 -14.77
N SER A 158 -9.73 -2.16 -15.71
CA SER A 158 -9.36 -2.52 -17.08
C SER A 158 -8.60 -1.43 -17.83
N ASP A 159 -8.99 -0.15 -17.65
CA ASP A 159 -8.32 0.97 -18.33
C ASP A 159 -6.83 1.08 -17.88
N PHE A 160 -6.56 0.75 -16.62
CA PHE A 160 -5.17 0.68 -16.11
C PHE A 160 -4.43 -0.54 -16.67
N MET A 161 -5.09 -1.69 -16.82
CA MET A 161 -4.47 -2.85 -17.46
C MET A 161 -4.06 -2.54 -18.89
N ASP A 162 -4.97 -1.96 -19.67
CA ASP A 162 -4.70 -1.50 -21.04
C ASP A 162 -3.54 -0.47 -21.08
N ALA A 163 -3.50 0.46 -20.14
CA ALA A 163 -2.46 1.48 -20.07
C ALA A 163 -1.07 0.92 -19.69
N PHE A 164 -1.00 -0.23 -19.02
CA PHE A 164 0.28 -0.92 -18.81
C PHE A 164 0.81 -1.59 -20.08
N GLU A 165 -0.05 -1.90 -21.05
CA GLU A 165 0.31 -2.64 -22.27
C GLU A 165 0.41 -1.72 -23.50
N ARG A 166 -0.41 -0.66 -23.58
CA ARG A 166 -0.59 0.16 -24.76
C ARG A 166 -0.30 1.64 -24.49
N ALA A 167 0.52 2.24 -25.33
CA ALA A 167 0.94 3.65 -25.21
C ALA A 167 -0.24 4.63 -25.40
N ASP A 168 -1.16 4.36 -26.33
CA ASP A 168 -2.35 5.19 -26.56
C ASP A 168 -3.31 5.19 -25.37
N ALA A 169 -3.53 4.02 -24.72
CA ALA A 169 -4.32 3.90 -23.52
C ALA A 169 -3.64 4.61 -22.31
N PHE A 170 -2.32 4.51 -22.23
CA PHE A 170 -1.55 5.24 -21.22
C PHE A 170 -1.72 6.75 -21.36
N GLU A 171 -1.53 7.33 -22.57
CA GLU A 171 -1.66 8.77 -22.77
C GLU A 171 -3.10 9.25 -22.49
N ALA A 172 -4.12 8.52 -22.91
CA ALA A 172 -5.50 8.87 -22.63
C ALA A 172 -5.81 8.89 -21.11
N LEU A 173 -5.25 7.95 -20.36
CA LEU A 173 -5.44 7.88 -18.90
C LEU A 173 -4.57 8.95 -18.19
N ARG A 174 -3.36 9.22 -18.71
CA ARG A 174 -2.47 10.26 -18.21
C ARG A 174 -3.08 11.66 -18.37
N GLU A 175 -3.72 11.96 -19.49
CA GLU A 175 -4.42 13.23 -19.68
C GLU A 175 -5.51 13.45 -18.63
N LYS A 176 -6.28 12.40 -18.31
CA LYS A 176 -7.28 12.46 -17.22
C LYS A 176 -6.60 12.70 -15.87
N PHE A 177 -5.52 11.98 -15.58
CA PHE A 177 -4.76 12.15 -14.34
C PHE A 177 -4.21 13.57 -14.18
N VAL A 178 -3.55 14.10 -15.21
CA VAL A 178 -2.98 15.47 -15.21
C VAL A 178 -4.06 16.52 -14.99
N ARG A 179 -5.25 16.35 -15.57
CA ARG A 179 -6.39 17.26 -15.35
C ARG A 179 -6.80 17.30 -13.88
N GLU A 180 -6.95 16.13 -13.25
CA GLU A 180 -7.31 16.05 -11.83
C GLU A 180 -6.20 16.58 -10.92
N VAL A 181 -4.94 16.35 -11.28
CA VAL A 181 -3.78 16.93 -10.58
C VAL A 181 -3.80 18.46 -10.63
N ASN A 182 -4.02 19.07 -11.80
CA ASN A 182 -4.04 20.53 -11.94
C ASN A 182 -5.12 21.18 -11.04
N ILE A 183 -6.31 20.56 -10.93
CA ILE A 183 -7.36 21.04 -10.01
C ILE A 183 -6.86 21.01 -8.56
N LEU A 184 -6.11 19.98 -8.17
CA LEU A 184 -5.56 19.89 -6.80
C LEU A 184 -4.40 20.88 -6.58
N LEU A 185 -3.57 21.14 -7.60
CA LEU A 185 -2.53 22.17 -7.54
C LEU A 185 -3.15 23.57 -7.38
N ASP A 186 -4.21 23.87 -8.13
CA ASP A 186 -4.97 25.14 -8.01
C ASP A 186 -5.61 25.28 -6.62
N ALA A 187 -5.98 24.16 -5.98
CA ALA A 187 -6.46 24.13 -4.59
C ALA A 187 -5.32 24.19 -3.56
N GLY A 188 -4.07 24.32 -3.99
CA GLY A 188 -2.89 24.50 -3.15
C GLY A 188 -2.18 23.22 -2.73
N ALA A 189 -2.38 22.10 -3.42
CA ALA A 189 -1.56 20.90 -3.22
C ALA A 189 -0.11 21.16 -3.63
N ASP A 190 0.84 20.68 -2.85
CA ASP A 190 2.27 20.71 -3.13
C ASP A 190 2.91 19.31 -3.20
N VAL A 191 2.11 18.26 -2.91
CA VAL A 191 2.46 16.84 -3.13
C VAL A 191 1.24 16.11 -3.69
N ILE A 192 1.43 15.31 -4.73
CA ILE A 192 0.38 14.49 -5.31
C ILE A 192 0.60 13.02 -4.95
N VAL A 193 -0.46 12.40 -4.42
CA VAL A 193 -0.49 10.99 -4.07
C VAL A 193 -1.45 10.25 -5.01
N PRO A 194 -0.95 9.46 -5.97
CA PRO A 194 -1.79 8.51 -6.68
C PRO A 194 -2.32 7.45 -5.71
N ALA A 195 -3.62 7.51 -5.39
CA ALA A 195 -4.23 6.70 -4.33
C ALA A 195 -4.61 5.29 -4.83
N GLY A 196 -3.66 4.39 -4.79
CA GLY A 196 -3.78 2.98 -5.21
C GLY A 196 -2.53 2.43 -5.86
N GLY A 197 -2.28 1.12 -5.77
CA GLY A 197 -1.10 0.49 -6.34
C GLY A 197 -1.00 0.64 -7.87
N LEU A 198 -2.12 0.55 -8.58
CA LEU A 198 -2.17 0.74 -10.03
C LEU A 198 -1.76 2.16 -10.44
N PRO A 199 -2.39 3.24 -9.95
CA PRO A 199 -1.99 4.60 -10.30
C PRO A 199 -0.58 4.95 -9.79
N MET A 200 -0.13 4.43 -8.65
CA MET A 200 1.24 4.62 -8.17
C MET A 200 2.27 4.08 -9.15
N LEU A 201 2.09 2.85 -9.62
CA LEU A 201 3.03 2.25 -10.56
C LEU A 201 2.99 2.92 -11.94
N LEU A 202 1.78 3.32 -12.40
CA LEU A 202 1.58 3.89 -13.72
C LEU A 202 2.10 5.33 -13.82
N PHE A 203 1.79 6.19 -12.84
CA PHE A 203 2.09 7.62 -12.88
C PHE A 203 3.29 8.04 -12.04
N GLY A 204 3.65 7.26 -11.03
CA GLY A 204 4.81 7.49 -10.17
C GLY A 204 5.93 6.46 -10.36
N GLY A 205 5.81 5.56 -11.36
CA GLY A 205 6.76 4.46 -11.57
C GLY A 205 8.12 4.91 -12.08
N GLU A 206 8.22 6.09 -12.70
CA GLU A 206 9.48 6.72 -13.04
C GLU A 206 9.94 7.61 -11.88
N PHE A 207 11.21 7.50 -11.53
CA PHE A 207 11.79 8.31 -10.45
C PHE A 207 11.76 9.80 -10.81
N ALA A 208 11.49 10.63 -9.80
CA ALA A 208 11.38 12.09 -9.93
C ALA A 208 10.21 12.59 -10.80
N ALA A 209 9.13 11.80 -10.94
CA ALA A 209 7.91 12.27 -11.59
C ALA A 209 7.32 13.47 -10.85
N GLN A 210 6.99 14.54 -11.60
CA GLN A 210 6.37 15.75 -11.04
C GLN A 210 5.48 16.44 -12.07
N ILE A 211 4.49 17.17 -11.57
CA ILE A 211 3.59 18.02 -12.36
C ILE A 211 3.51 19.38 -11.67
N GLY A 212 3.76 20.47 -12.40
CA GLY A 212 3.73 21.83 -11.85
C GLY A 212 4.68 22.06 -10.66
N GLY A 213 5.76 21.30 -10.57
CA GLY A 213 6.71 21.32 -9.45
C GLY A 213 6.32 20.47 -8.24
N ALA A 214 5.11 19.92 -8.20
CA ALA A 214 4.70 19.00 -7.15
C ALA A 214 5.14 17.56 -7.47
N PRO A 215 5.82 16.86 -6.57
CA PRO A 215 6.20 15.47 -6.77
C PRO A 215 4.97 14.56 -6.85
N ILE A 216 5.02 13.57 -7.74
CA ILE A 216 4.08 12.46 -7.82
C ILE A 216 4.65 11.30 -6.99
N LEU A 217 4.10 11.08 -5.81
CA LEU A 217 4.69 10.15 -4.85
C LEU A 217 4.39 8.70 -5.20
N ASN A 218 5.42 7.89 -5.40
CA ASN A 218 5.28 6.44 -5.55
C ASN A 218 5.27 5.75 -4.18
N GLY A 219 4.09 5.46 -3.66
CA GLY A 219 3.92 4.79 -2.37
C GLY A 219 4.43 3.34 -2.34
N LEU A 220 4.56 2.68 -3.50
CA LEU A 220 5.13 1.32 -3.55
C LEU A 220 6.62 1.34 -3.20
N ALA A 221 7.35 2.36 -3.65
CA ALA A 221 8.74 2.54 -3.24
C ALA A 221 8.83 2.92 -1.74
N VAL A 222 7.93 3.80 -1.29
CA VAL A 222 7.89 4.24 0.12
C VAL A 222 7.63 3.07 1.05
N ILE A 223 6.61 2.24 0.79
CA ILE A 223 6.29 1.10 1.68
C ILE A 223 7.40 0.04 1.68
N ALA A 224 8.08 -0.19 0.55
CA ALA A 224 9.22 -1.09 0.51
C ALA A 224 10.36 -0.63 1.44
N LYS A 225 10.75 0.65 1.33
CA LYS A 225 11.79 1.22 2.20
C LYS A 225 11.36 1.34 3.66
N ALA A 226 10.09 1.65 3.91
CA ALA A 226 9.56 1.66 5.26
C ALA A 226 9.54 0.25 5.89
N ALA A 227 9.27 -0.80 5.09
CA ALA A 227 9.35 -2.18 5.56
C ALA A 227 10.78 -2.56 5.98
N GLU A 228 11.78 -2.24 5.16
CA GLU A 228 13.19 -2.42 5.51
C GLU A 228 13.57 -1.68 6.80
N ALA A 229 13.16 -0.41 6.90
CA ALA A 229 13.40 0.40 8.09
C ALA A 229 12.71 -0.17 9.35
N ALA A 230 11.48 -0.67 9.22
CA ALA A 230 10.74 -1.27 10.34
C ALA A 230 11.42 -2.54 10.88
N VAL A 231 11.97 -3.38 10.00
CA VAL A 231 12.79 -4.54 10.41
C VAL A 231 14.01 -4.09 11.19
N ARG A 232 14.78 -3.13 10.67
CA ARG A 232 15.99 -2.61 11.31
C ARG A 232 15.70 -1.94 12.64
N LEU A 233 14.62 -1.17 12.72
CA LEU A 233 14.20 -0.53 13.97
C LEU A 233 13.76 -1.57 15.01
N LYS A 234 13.04 -2.61 14.60
CA LYS A 234 12.68 -3.71 15.51
C LYS A 234 13.91 -4.42 16.05
N GLU A 235 14.90 -4.72 15.22
CA GLU A 235 16.17 -5.32 15.68
C GLU A 235 16.90 -4.42 16.69
N LEU A 236 16.94 -3.12 16.41
CA LEU A 236 17.65 -2.15 17.25
C LEU A 236 16.94 -1.88 18.57
N THR A 237 15.61 -1.80 18.56
CA THR A 237 14.82 -1.29 19.70
C THR A 237 13.95 -2.34 20.37
N GLY A 238 13.72 -3.49 19.73
CA GLY A 238 12.75 -4.49 20.15
C GLY A 238 11.29 -4.10 19.93
N ILE A 239 11.02 -2.91 19.33
CA ILE A 239 9.67 -2.35 19.21
C ILE A 239 9.18 -2.51 17.77
N ALA A 240 8.02 -3.17 17.59
CA ALA A 240 7.33 -3.28 16.31
C ALA A 240 6.00 -2.50 16.32
N VAL A 241 5.22 -2.64 17.38
CA VAL A 241 3.89 -2.03 17.51
C VAL A 241 3.55 -1.82 18.99
N SER A 242 2.68 -0.85 19.30
CA SER A 242 2.11 -0.70 20.64
C SER A 242 1.35 -1.96 21.07
N ARG A 243 1.39 -2.29 22.37
CA ARG A 243 0.57 -3.37 22.95
C ARG A 243 -0.52 -2.80 23.89
N ARG A 244 -1.06 -1.62 23.52
CA ARG A 244 -2.14 -0.95 24.26
C ARG A 244 -3.31 -0.61 23.34
N SER A 245 -4.50 -0.51 23.93
CA SER A 245 -5.74 -0.12 23.25
C SER A 245 -6.01 -0.99 22.01
N ASN A 246 -6.20 -0.39 20.84
CA ASN A 246 -6.53 -1.09 19.58
C ASN A 246 -5.43 -2.05 19.10
N TYR A 247 -4.22 -1.94 19.62
CA TYR A 247 -3.08 -2.79 19.25
C TYR A 247 -2.73 -3.81 20.33
N ALA A 248 -3.57 -3.93 21.38
CA ALA A 248 -3.42 -4.97 22.39
C ALA A 248 -3.53 -6.35 21.72
N ARG A 249 -2.60 -7.25 22.06
CA ARG A 249 -2.64 -8.61 21.51
C ARG A 249 -3.91 -9.32 22.01
N PRO A 250 -4.71 -9.93 21.14
CA PRO A 250 -5.88 -10.69 21.57
C PRO A 250 -5.42 -11.96 22.33
N PRO A 251 -6.25 -12.49 23.24
CA PRO A 251 -6.02 -13.81 23.81
C PRO A 251 -5.87 -14.86 22.70
N GLU A 252 -5.02 -15.86 22.91
CA GLU A 252 -4.76 -16.91 21.91
C GLU A 252 -6.05 -17.60 21.44
N LYS A 253 -6.98 -17.88 22.37
CA LYS A 253 -8.28 -18.43 22.04
C LYS A 253 -9.05 -17.60 21.01
N SER A 254 -9.09 -16.28 21.19
CA SER A 254 -9.80 -15.37 20.26
C SER A 254 -9.13 -15.33 18.89
N LEU A 255 -7.79 -15.39 18.84
CA LEU A 255 -7.07 -15.46 17.58
C LEU A 255 -7.33 -16.78 16.85
N THR A 256 -7.30 -17.90 17.57
CA THR A 256 -7.60 -19.23 17.01
C THR A 256 -9.03 -19.28 16.46
N GLU A 257 -10.03 -18.83 17.24
CA GLU A 257 -11.43 -18.75 16.78
C GLU A 257 -11.56 -17.92 15.49
N PHE A 258 -10.88 -16.79 15.40
CA PHE A 258 -10.87 -15.96 14.18
C PHE A 258 -10.25 -16.68 12.98
N ILE A 259 -9.17 -17.44 13.18
CA ILE A 259 -8.49 -18.19 12.12
C ILE A 259 -9.34 -19.39 11.64
N GLU A 260 -9.98 -20.12 12.56
CA GLU A 260 -10.71 -21.35 12.24
C GLU A 260 -12.11 -21.10 11.65
N GLN A 261 -12.80 -20.03 12.04
CA GLN A 261 -14.18 -19.72 11.58
C GLN A 261 -14.24 -19.13 10.16
N GLY A 262 -13.20 -19.19 9.40
CA GLY A 262 -13.07 -18.64 8.08
C GLY A 262 -12.43 -19.54 7.11
#